data_090c61e8ad68184e29b8d22ff7043153
#
_entry.id   090c61e8ad68184e29b8d22ff7043153
#
_cell.length_a   1.000
_cell.length_b   1.000
_cell.length_c   1.000
_cell.angle_alpha   90.00
_cell.angle_beta   90.00
_cell.angle_gamma   90.00
#
_symmetry.space_group_name_H-M   'P 1'
#
loop_
_entity.id
_entity.type
_entity.pdbx_description
1 polymer ?
#
loop_
_entity_poly.entity_id
_entity_poly.type
_entity_poly.pdbx_seq_one_letter_code
_entity_poly.pdbx_strand_id
1 'polypeptide(L)'
;MHITQGPQFNGKASKRLHVMAKPIGAVCNIDCTYCYYLNKQDLLEYKPGCSPVMDEETLETYIRQYIAGQNTPEIIFSWQGGEPTMLGLDYFKTIVEVQNKYRPDGITISNDLQTNGTLLNDEWCEFLKANNFLVGLSIDGPEMMHNAYRTNRAGRGTFRQVMNAVELLHKHEVKFATLTCVNNLTGRNPLEVYRFLRDEVRSPQMQFIPIVEQKTFRTTAPQTWEPNEQLKQGDTRLIPGHKDAVIEPFCVADEAWGNFLIAIFNEWVLHDIGNVFVQYFEASIETWMGRKNPLCTLGEICGKGLAMEPNGDVFACDHYVYPEYKVGNIHHEKLDTLAYSSEQQKFGFAKSRTLPQQCLQCDYQFACFGECPKNRFIRTRQGEPGLNYLCAGWKKFFTHVDQSMAYILRATGNPVVHGKYSDQILRQQATQTQTVFETKF
;
A
#
# COMPACT_ATOMS: atom_id res chain seq x y z
N MET A 1 29.58 12.53 -16.39
CA MET A 1 28.56 11.98 -15.49
C MET A 1 28.83 12.50 -14.09
N HIS A 2 28.10 13.51 -13.61
CA HIS A 2 28.17 13.88 -12.21
C HIS A 2 27.39 12.81 -11.45
N ILE A 3 28.08 11.95 -10.71
CA ILE A 3 27.48 11.05 -9.74
C ILE A 3 26.98 11.97 -8.62
N THR A 4 25.69 12.31 -8.65
CA THR A 4 25.06 12.98 -7.51
C THR A 4 25.15 12.01 -6.33
N GLN A 5 25.93 12.37 -5.32
CA GLN A 5 25.95 11.62 -4.06
C GLN A 5 24.51 11.50 -3.56
N GLY A 6 24.09 10.27 -3.28
CA GLY A 6 22.77 10.02 -2.70
C GLY A 6 22.61 10.72 -1.34
N PRO A 7 21.40 10.75 -0.77
CA PRO A 7 21.19 11.39 0.53
C PRO A 7 22.14 10.84 1.59
N GLN A 8 22.70 11.75 2.38
CA GLN A 8 23.63 11.42 3.45
C GLN A 8 23.04 11.80 4.82
N PHE A 9 23.40 11.04 5.83
CA PHE A 9 23.09 11.32 7.23
C PHE A 9 24.32 10.96 8.08
N ASN A 10 24.72 11.83 9.02
CA ASN A 10 25.91 11.68 9.86
C ASN A 10 27.18 11.32 9.06
N GLY A 11 27.40 11.99 7.90
CA GLY A 11 28.59 11.80 7.06
C GLY A 11 28.65 10.46 6.32
N LYS A 12 27.60 9.65 6.36
CA LYS A 12 27.48 8.36 5.65
C LYS A 12 26.26 8.35 4.73
N ALA A 13 26.26 7.48 3.74
CA ALA A 13 25.09 7.27 2.89
C ALA A 13 23.87 6.90 3.76
N SER A 14 22.74 7.53 3.49
CA SER A 14 21.48 7.17 4.13
C SER A 14 21.12 5.71 3.84
N LYS A 15 20.76 4.97 4.87
CA LYS A 15 20.30 3.58 4.79
C LYS A 15 18.95 3.48 5.47
N ARG A 16 17.93 3.04 4.75
CA ARG A 16 16.58 2.91 5.28
C ARG A 16 16.04 1.51 5.02
N LEU A 17 15.49 0.91 6.05
CA LEU A 17 14.71 -0.32 6.00
C LEU A 17 13.24 0.03 6.23
N HIS A 18 12.36 -0.82 5.75
CA HIS A 18 10.95 -0.82 6.15
C HIS A 18 10.50 -2.26 6.38
N VAL A 19 9.92 -2.51 7.54
CA VAL A 19 9.40 -3.83 7.93
C VAL A 19 8.03 -3.63 8.55
N MET A 20 7.05 -4.33 8.02
CA MET A 20 5.73 -4.46 8.62
C MET A 20 5.78 -5.63 9.60
N ALA A 21 5.94 -5.33 10.88
CA ALA A 21 5.97 -6.35 11.93
C ALA A 21 4.55 -6.81 12.27
N LYS A 22 4.37 -8.12 12.41
CA LYS A 22 3.10 -8.78 12.67
C LYS A 22 3.14 -9.52 14.00
N PRO A 23 3.12 -8.79 15.13
CA PRO A 23 3.42 -9.35 16.45
C PRO A 23 2.40 -10.38 16.94
N ILE A 24 1.24 -10.47 16.30
CA ILE A 24 0.19 -11.45 16.60
C ILE A 24 -0.08 -12.40 15.40
N GLY A 25 0.75 -12.34 14.36
CA GLY A 25 0.52 -13.12 13.14
C GLY A 25 -0.84 -12.81 12.51
N ALA A 26 -1.54 -13.84 12.05
CA ALA A 26 -2.84 -13.71 11.39
C ALA A 26 -4.04 -13.75 12.37
N VAL A 27 -3.83 -13.71 13.69
CA VAL A 27 -4.95 -13.73 14.66
C VAL A 27 -5.71 -12.40 14.64
N CYS A 28 -7.02 -12.47 14.46
CA CYS A 28 -7.90 -11.30 14.40
C CYS A 28 -9.22 -11.58 15.13
N ASN A 29 -9.83 -10.56 15.70
CA ASN A 29 -11.12 -10.61 16.35
C ASN A 29 -12.30 -10.44 15.37
N ILE A 30 -12.03 -10.04 14.13
CA ILE A 30 -13.02 -9.95 13.06
C ILE A 30 -12.66 -10.91 11.92
N ASP A 31 -13.64 -11.17 11.03
CA ASP A 31 -13.51 -12.12 9.91
C ASP A 31 -13.91 -11.44 8.60
N CYS A 32 -13.03 -10.59 8.08
CA CYS A 32 -13.26 -9.92 6.81
C CYS A 32 -13.19 -10.93 5.65
N THR A 33 -14.25 -11.02 4.85
CA THR A 33 -14.37 -11.99 3.74
C THR A 33 -13.21 -11.93 2.74
N TYR A 34 -12.71 -10.73 2.46
CA TYR A 34 -11.62 -10.49 1.50
C TYR A 34 -10.22 -10.48 2.12
N CYS A 35 -10.08 -10.81 3.41
CA CYS A 35 -8.78 -10.73 4.07
C CYS A 35 -7.78 -11.72 3.47
N TYR A 36 -6.73 -11.18 2.86
CA TYR A 36 -5.66 -12.00 2.26
C TYR A 36 -4.73 -12.62 3.30
N TYR A 37 -4.86 -12.21 4.57
CA TYR A 37 -3.90 -12.56 5.60
C TYR A 37 -4.41 -13.58 6.63
N LEU A 38 -5.72 -13.68 6.88
CA LEU A 38 -6.30 -14.54 7.94
C LEU A 38 -5.88 -16.01 7.89
N ASN A 39 -5.63 -16.56 6.68
CA ASN A 39 -5.28 -17.99 6.54
C ASN A 39 -3.77 -18.26 6.58
N LYS A 40 -2.94 -17.26 6.89
CA LYS A 40 -1.49 -17.45 6.90
C LYS A 40 -1.03 -18.40 8.00
N GLN A 41 -1.79 -18.56 9.08
CA GLN A 41 -1.49 -19.52 10.14
C GLN A 41 -1.36 -20.96 9.60
N ASP A 42 -2.26 -21.33 8.68
CA ASP A 42 -2.28 -22.67 8.09
C ASP A 42 -1.11 -22.90 7.12
N LEU A 43 -0.70 -21.83 6.41
CA LEU A 43 0.41 -21.89 5.44
C LEU A 43 1.79 -21.86 6.10
N LEU A 44 1.92 -21.18 7.23
CA LEU A 44 3.20 -20.96 7.91
C LEU A 44 3.47 -22.00 9.01
N GLU A 45 2.61 -23.03 9.11
CA GLU A 45 2.76 -24.15 10.03
C GLU A 45 3.06 -23.70 11.48
N TYR A 46 2.32 -22.69 11.98
CA TYR A 46 2.42 -22.34 13.39
C TYR A 46 2.15 -23.57 14.25
N LYS A 47 3.01 -23.84 15.23
CA LYS A 47 2.89 -25.02 16.09
C LYS A 47 1.46 -25.12 16.65
N PRO A 48 0.77 -26.25 16.48
CA PRO A 48 -0.55 -26.46 17.03
C PRO A 48 -0.59 -26.15 18.53
N GLY A 49 -1.57 -25.32 18.97
CA GLY A 49 -1.76 -24.95 20.36
C GLY A 49 -0.87 -23.82 20.88
N CYS A 50 0.03 -23.26 20.06
CA CYS A 50 0.75 -22.03 20.40
C CYS A 50 0.02 -20.84 19.82
N SER A 51 -0.27 -19.82 20.65
CA SER A 51 -0.66 -18.51 20.12
C SER A 51 0.52 -17.93 19.35
N PRO A 52 0.36 -17.47 18.11
CA PRO A 52 1.45 -16.84 17.37
C PRO A 52 1.66 -15.40 17.87
N VAL A 53 2.11 -15.26 19.09
CA VAL A 53 2.48 -13.98 19.69
C VAL A 53 4.00 -13.86 19.68
N MET A 54 4.49 -12.74 19.19
CA MET A 54 5.91 -12.41 19.23
C MET A 54 6.33 -12.26 20.71
N ASP A 55 7.24 -13.10 21.15
CA ASP A 55 7.77 -13.07 22.51
C ASP A 55 8.71 -11.88 22.72
N GLU A 56 9.05 -11.63 23.98
CA GLU A 56 9.89 -10.49 24.35
C GLU A 56 11.30 -10.57 23.75
N GLU A 57 11.86 -11.76 23.60
CA GLU A 57 13.19 -11.97 23.00
C GLU A 57 13.19 -11.60 21.52
N THR A 58 12.17 -12.05 20.79
CA THR A 58 11.99 -11.74 19.36
C THR A 58 11.70 -10.25 19.17
N LEU A 59 10.85 -9.67 20.01
CA LEU A 59 10.53 -8.25 19.99
C LEU A 59 11.77 -7.38 20.21
N GLU A 60 12.55 -7.68 21.23
CA GLU A 60 13.79 -6.94 21.54
C GLU A 60 14.83 -7.11 20.43
N THR A 61 15.00 -8.32 19.92
CA THR A 61 15.90 -8.62 18.78
C THR A 61 15.50 -7.83 17.53
N TYR A 62 14.21 -7.80 17.21
CA TYR A 62 13.67 -7.03 16.10
C TYR A 62 13.97 -5.55 16.25
N ILE A 63 13.54 -4.94 17.35
CA ILE A 63 13.69 -3.49 17.59
C ILE A 63 15.16 -3.09 17.52
N ARG A 64 16.04 -3.83 18.21
CA ARG A 64 17.48 -3.58 18.22
C ARG A 64 18.09 -3.67 16.82
N GLN A 65 17.78 -4.73 16.05
CA GLN A 65 18.31 -4.90 14.70
C GLN A 65 17.74 -3.87 13.73
N TYR A 66 16.46 -3.53 13.85
CA TYR A 66 15.80 -2.57 13.00
C TYR A 66 16.37 -1.15 13.15
N ILE A 67 16.64 -0.74 14.38
CA ILE A 67 17.31 0.54 14.68
C ILE A 67 18.75 0.52 14.15
N ALA A 68 19.52 -0.52 14.49
CA ALA A 68 20.92 -0.64 14.09
C ALA A 68 21.13 -0.72 12.58
N GLY A 69 20.15 -1.25 11.84
CA GLY A 69 20.21 -1.43 10.38
C GLY A 69 19.97 -0.15 9.57
N GLN A 70 19.67 0.98 10.22
CA GLN A 70 19.29 2.23 9.55
C GLN A 70 20.31 3.35 9.80
N ASN A 71 20.36 4.30 8.88
CA ASN A 71 21.10 5.55 8.99
C ASN A 71 20.26 6.70 8.45
N THR A 72 19.27 7.12 9.24
CA THR A 72 18.29 8.17 8.92
C THR A 72 17.95 8.97 10.17
N PRO A 73 17.54 10.24 10.07
CA PRO A 73 17.15 11.05 11.22
C PRO A 73 15.87 10.56 11.90
N GLU A 74 15.06 9.77 11.19
CA GLU A 74 13.81 9.22 11.68
C GLU A 74 13.71 7.74 11.31
N ILE A 75 13.26 6.92 12.28
CA ILE A 75 12.98 5.49 12.12
C ILE A 75 11.51 5.25 12.41
N ILE A 76 10.80 4.68 11.43
CA ILE A 76 9.36 4.42 11.52
C ILE A 76 9.15 2.92 11.67
N PHE A 77 8.49 2.52 12.75
CA PHE A 77 8.04 1.15 12.98
C PHE A 77 6.58 1.00 12.52
N SER A 78 6.27 -0.07 11.79
CA SER A 78 4.91 -0.36 11.35
C SER A 78 4.42 -1.67 11.96
N TRP A 79 3.35 -1.56 12.77
CA TRP A 79 2.74 -2.66 13.51
C TRP A 79 1.42 -3.05 12.83
N GLN A 80 1.38 -4.27 12.34
CA GLN A 80 0.24 -4.81 11.57
C GLN A 80 -0.02 -6.27 11.96
N GLY A 81 -0.72 -7.02 11.12
CA GLY A 81 -0.99 -8.44 11.30
C GLY A 81 -2.47 -8.74 11.16
N GLY A 82 -3.00 -9.61 11.97
CA GLY A 82 -4.44 -9.80 12.14
C GLY A 82 -5.04 -8.55 12.80
N GLU A 83 -5.09 -8.53 14.14
CA GLU A 83 -5.44 -7.31 14.88
C GLU A 83 -4.45 -7.08 16.03
N PRO A 84 -3.47 -6.17 15.87
CA PRO A 84 -2.42 -5.96 16.86
C PRO A 84 -2.93 -5.54 18.24
N THR A 85 -4.05 -4.80 18.33
CA THR A 85 -4.61 -4.35 19.62
C THR A 85 -5.11 -5.49 20.50
N MET A 86 -5.29 -6.70 19.97
CA MET A 86 -5.58 -7.90 20.77
C MET A 86 -4.43 -8.29 21.72
N LEU A 87 -3.21 -7.82 21.50
CA LEU A 87 -2.08 -8.03 22.40
C LEU A 87 -2.21 -7.24 23.71
N GLY A 88 -3.12 -6.27 23.74
CA GLY A 88 -3.33 -5.39 24.88
C GLY A 88 -2.33 -4.24 24.96
N LEU A 89 -2.68 -3.26 25.77
CA LEU A 89 -1.93 -2.01 25.85
C LEU A 89 -0.53 -2.19 26.47
N ASP A 90 -0.38 -3.11 27.42
CA ASP A 90 0.91 -3.34 28.11
C ASP A 90 1.98 -3.87 27.15
N TYR A 91 1.61 -4.67 26.15
CA TYR A 91 2.54 -5.08 25.10
C TYR A 91 3.07 -3.87 24.32
N PHE A 92 2.22 -2.90 24.00
CA PHE A 92 2.62 -1.68 23.31
C PHE A 92 3.45 -0.72 24.19
N LYS A 93 3.22 -0.71 25.49
CA LYS A 93 4.11 -0.01 26.44
C LYS A 93 5.52 -0.62 26.40
N THR A 94 5.62 -1.95 26.43
CA THR A 94 6.89 -2.67 26.27
C THR A 94 7.60 -2.33 24.97
N ILE A 95 6.86 -2.26 23.83
CA ILE A 95 7.45 -1.80 22.55
C ILE A 95 8.14 -0.46 22.71
N VAL A 96 7.46 0.52 23.27
CA VAL A 96 7.99 1.89 23.42
C VAL A 96 9.19 1.90 24.40
N GLU A 97 9.14 1.13 25.47
CA GLU A 97 10.27 0.99 26.43
C GLU A 97 11.50 0.41 25.74
N VAL A 98 11.36 -0.66 24.97
CA VAL A 98 12.46 -1.28 24.23
C VAL A 98 12.99 -0.36 23.14
N GLN A 99 12.11 0.36 22.42
CA GLN A 99 12.53 1.37 21.43
C GLN A 99 13.37 2.46 22.10
N ASN A 100 12.96 2.98 23.25
CA ASN A 100 13.69 4.00 24.00
C ASN A 100 15.05 3.49 24.51
N LYS A 101 15.13 2.23 24.91
CA LYS A 101 16.38 1.56 25.33
C LYS A 101 17.45 1.56 24.23
N TYR A 102 17.04 1.37 22.98
CA TYR A 102 17.96 1.24 21.83
C TYR A 102 18.03 2.48 20.94
N ARG A 103 17.26 3.52 21.22
CA ARG A 103 17.22 4.74 20.42
C ARG A 103 18.56 5.50 20.52
N PRO A 104 19.25 5.73 19.39
CA PRO A 104 20.46 6.57 19.38
C PRO A 104 20.11 8.04 19.62
N ASP A 105 21.07 8.80 20.15
CA ASP A 105 20.93 10.24 20.34
C ASP A 105 20.63 10.95 19.01
N GLY A 106 19.69 11.89 19.04
CA GLY A 106 19.31 12.68 17.89
C GLY A 106 18.44 11.96 16.84
N ILE A 107 18.04 10.71 17.11
CA ILE A 107 17.12 9.96 16.25
C ILE A 107 15.70 10.03 16.80
N THR A 108 14.74 10.34 15.90
CA THR A 108 13.32 10.25 16.20
C THR A 108 12.80 8.85 15.87
N ILE A 109 12.02 8.27 16.79
CA ILE A 109 11.26 7.04 16.52
C ILE A 109 9.78 7.40 16.43
N SER A 110 9.15 6.95 15.35
CA SER A 110 7.72 7.06 15.08
C SER A 110 7.13 5.66 14.92
N ASN A 111 5.83 5.53 15.18
CA ASN A 111 5.12 4.27 15.08
C ASN A 111 3.85 4.41 14.24
N ASP A 112 3.59 3.45 13.37
CA ASP A 112 2.32 3.26 12.68
C ASP A 112 1.61 2.04 13.27
N LEU A 113 0.33 2.16 13.56
CA LEU A 113 -0.51 1.05 14.00
C LEU A 113 -1.68 0.85 13.02
N GLN A 114 -1.67 -0.25 12.26
CA GLN A 114 -2.81 -0.64 11.45
C GLN A 114 -3.79 -1.44 12.28
N THR A 115 -5.02 -0.96 12.43
CA THR A 115 -6.05 -1.61 13.24
C THR A 115 -7.43 -1.55 12.60
N ASN A 116 -8.28 -2.52 12.94
CA ASN A 116 -9.71 -2.47 12.64
C ASN A 116 -10.49 -1.55 13.58
N GLY A 117 -9.85 -1.01 14.62
CA GLY A 117 -10.41 -0.02 15.55
C GLY A 117 -11.40 -0.56 16.58
N THR A 118 -11.85 -1.81 16.48
CA THR A 118 -12.95 -2.32 17.32
C THR A 118 -12.62 -2.47 18.81
N LEU A 119 -11.32 -2.43 19.17
CA LEU A 119 -10.84 -2.57 20.54
C LEU A 119 -10.26 -1.26 21.12
N LEU A 120 -10.29 -0.17 20.36
CA LEU A 120 -9.84 1.13 20.86
C LEU A 120 -10.78 1.67 21.92
N ASN A 121 -10.21 2.24 22.98
CA ASN A 121 -10.88 2.90 24.08
C ASN A 121 -10.10 4.16 24.50
N ASP A 122 -10.54 4.87 25.53
CA ASP A 122 -9.89 6.09 26.01
C ASP A 122 -8.42 5.85 26.38
N GLU A 123 -8.12 4.78 27.11
CA GLU A 123 -6.76 4.45 27.55
C GLU A 123 -5.81 4.19 26.36
N TRP A 124 -6.28 3.46 25.34
CA TRP A 124 -5.56 3.30 24.10
C TRP A 124 -5.29 4.63 23.40
N CYS A 125 -6.27 5.49 23.30
CA CYS A 125 -6.12 6.77 22.59
C CYS A 125 -5.17 7.73 23.35
N GLU A 126 -5.21 7.75 24.68
CA GLU A 126 -4.24 8.49 25.50
C GLU A 126 -2.80 8.01 25.27
N PHE A 127 -2.59 6.70 25.24
CA PHE A 127 -1.29 6.10 24.95
C PHE A 127 -0.80 6.43 23.54
N LEU A 128 -1.65 6.26 22.52
CA LEU A 128 -1.33 6.52 21.11
C LEU A 128 -0.96 7.98 20.91
N LYS A 129 -1.71 8.91 21.54
CA LYS A 129 -1.41 10.35 21.49
C LYS A 129 -0.10 10.67 22.18
N ALA A 130 0.13 10.16 23.39
CA ALA A 130 1.32 10.44 24.18
C ALA A 130 2.61 9.96 23.49
N ASN A 131 2.54 8.87 22.73
CA ASN A 131 3.67 8.27 22.02
C ASN A 131 3.68 8.58 20.51
N ASN A 132 2.87 9.56 20.06
CA ASN A 132 2.83 10.06 18.68
C ASN A 132 2.67 8.95 17.63
N PHE A 133 1.78 7.99 17.90
CA PHE A 133 1.42 6.97 16.91
C PHE A 133 0.57 7.57 15.79
N LEU A 134 0.78 7.10 14.56
CA LEU A 134 -0.14 7.27 13.45
C LEU A 134 -1.03 6.03 13.35
N VAL A 135 -2.33 6.20 13.46
CA VAL A 135 -3.28 5.09 13.37
C VAL A 135 -3.77 4.94 11.93
N GLY A 136 -3.55 3.78 11.33
CA GLY A 136 -4.23 3.35 10.10
C GLY A 136 -5.55 2.69 10.46
N LEU A 137 -6.66 3.42 10.37
CA LEU A 137 -7.98 2.89 10.71
C LEU A 137 -8.64 2.25 9.49
N SER A 138 -9.01 0.97 9.63
CA SER A 138 -9.70 0.22 8.57
C SER A 138 -11.19 0.55 8.52
N ILE A 139 -11.65 1.27 7.48
CA ILE A 139 -13.06 1.57 7.26
C ILE A 139 -13.38 1.64 5.76
N ASP A 140 -14.41 0.92 5.28
CA ASP A 140 -14.66 0.76 3.84
C ASP A 140 -15.76 1.67 3.28
N GLY A 141 -16.30 2.58 4.07
CA GLY A 141 -17.39 3.47 3.67
C GLY A 141 -18.60 3.40 4.61
N PRO A 142 -19.78 3.85 4.18
CA PRO A 142 -21.02 3.80 4.98
C PRO A 142 -21.36 2.40 5.49
N GLU A 143 -22.23 2.33 6.51
CA GLU A 143 -22.54 1.11 7.27
C GLU A 143 -22.83 -0.11 6.39
N MET A 144 -23.65 0.06 5.36
CA MET A 144 -24.01 -1.04 4.46
C MET A 144 -22.79 -1.60 3.72
N MET A 145 -21.91 -0.73 3.23
CA MET A 145 -20.73 -1.13 2.46
C MET A 145 -19.68 -1.76 3.37
N HIS A 146 -19.44 -1.16 4.53
CA HIS A 146 -18.51 -1.67 5.52
C HIS A 146 -18.93 -3.06 6.03
N ASN A 147 -20.17 -3.19 6.47
CA ASN A 147 -20.70 -4.42 7.05
C ASN A 147 -20.89 -5.55 6.03
N ALA A 148 -20.88 -5.27 4.73
CA ALA A 148 -20.97 -6.30 3.69
C ALA A 148 -19.79 -7.29 3.74
N TYR A 149 -18.60 -6.83 4.18
CA TYR A 149 -17.38 -7.64 4.15
C TYR A 149 -16.59 -7.63 5.47
N ARG A 150 -16.81 -6.61 6.34
CA ARG A 150 -16.14 -6.52 7.64
C ARG A 150 -17.09 -6.94 8.75
N THR A 151 -17.15 -8.23 8.99
CA THR A 151 -17.98 -8.84 10.04
C THR A 151 -17.10 -9.41 11.15
N ASN A 152 -17.66 -9.53 12.35
CA ASN A 152 -17.02 -10.30 13.40
C ASN A 152 -17.23 -11.81 13.16
N ARG A 153 -16.58 -12.65 13.96
CA ARG A 153 -16.67 -14.11 13.85
C ARG A 153 -18.09 -14.68 14.01
N ALA A 154 -19.04 -13.89 14.53
CA ALA A 154 -20.47 -14.24 14.62
C ALA A 154 -21.29 -13.71 13.43
N GLY A 155 -20.64 -13.21 12.37
CA GLY A 155 -21.28 -12.67 11.16
C GLY A 155 -21.96 -11.31 11.35
N ARG A 156 -21.75 -10.62 12.47
CA ARG A 156 -22.33 -9.30 12.74
C ARG A 156 -21.38 -8.21 12.23
N GLY A 157 -21.96 -7.16 11.61
CA GLY A 157 -21.22 -6.00 11.15
C GLY A 157 -20.46 -5.27 12.26
N THR A 158 -19.34 -4.65 11.91
CA THR A 158 -18.44 -3.97 12.87
C THR A 158 -18.48 -2.44 12.77
N PHE A 159 -19.28 -1.87 11.88
CA PHE A 159 -19.32 -0.43 11.57
C PHE A 159 -19.47 0.45 12.81
N ARG A 160 -20.43 0.15 13.71
CA ARG A 160 -20.66 0.97 14.90
C ARG A 160 -19.46 1.02 15.84
N GLN A 161 -18.73 -0.09 15.98
CA GLN A 161 -17.51 -0.15 16.79
C GLN A 161 -16.40 0.70 16.18
N VAL A 162 -16.27 0.66 14.84
CA VAL A 162 -15.28 1.48 14.13
C VAL A 162 -15.63 2.96 14.19
N MET A 163 -16.90 3.35 14.07
CA MET A 163 -17.32 4.75 14.25
C MET A 163 -17.10 5.26 15.68
N ASN A 164 -17.30 4.41 16.70
CA ASN A 164 -16.90 4.75 18.08
C ASN A 164 -15.38 4.99 18.18
N ALA A 165 -14.57 4.19 17.50
CA ALA A 165 -13.12 4.44 17.43
C ALA A 165 -12.79 5.78 16.74
N VAL A 166 -13.53 6.17 15.69
CA VAL A 166 -13.38 7.50 15.04
C VAL A 166 -13.63 8.61 16.05
N GLU A 167 -14.72 8.51 16.83
CA GLU A 167 -15.04 9.51 17.87
C GLU A 167 -13.96 9.60 18.93
N LEU A 168 -13.42 8.47 19.40
CA LEU A 168 -12.32 8.42 20.36
C LEU A 168 -11.03 9.02 19.80
N LEU A 169 -10.66 8.71 18.56
CA LEU A 169 -9.48 9.26 17.91
C LEU A 169 -9.56 10.79 17.80
N HIS A 170 -10.73 11.33 17.44
CA HIS A 170 -10.96 12.78 17.44
C HIS A 170 -10.95 13.39 18.84
N LYS A 171 -11.63 12.76 19.81
CA LYS A 171 -11.67 13.22 21.20
C LYS A 171 -10.30 13.40 21.81
N HIS A 172 -9.38 12.46 21.56
CA HIS A 172 -8.01 12.48 22.08
C HIS A 172 -7.01 13.10 21.09
N GLU A 173 -7.47 13.66 19.96
CA GLU A 173 -6.61 14.24 18.91
C GLU A 173 -5.49 13.29 18.46
N VAL A 174 -5.76 12.01 18.34
CA VAL A 174 -4.83 11.02 17.82
C VAL A 174 -4.74 11.19 16.31
N LYS A 175 -3.53 11.22 15.76
CA LYS A 175 -3.32 11.27 14.30
C LYS A 175 -3.78 9.96 13.68
N PHE A 176 -4.61 10.03 12.65
CA PHE A 176 -5.03 8.83 11.92
C PHE A 176 -5.18 9.07 10.42
N ALA A 177 -5.10 7.98 9.68
CA ALA A 177 -5.45 7.87 8.27
C ALA A 177 -6.49 6.76 8.10
N THR A 178 -7.40 6.89 7.15
CA THR A 178 -8.32 5.81 6.81
C THR A 178 -7.74 4.91 5.74
N LEU A 179 -7.88 3.60 5.95
CA LEU A 179 -7.54 2.56 4.99
C LEU A 179 -8.84 1.91 4.49
N THR A 180 -9.15 2.14 3.23
CA THR A 180 -10.39 1.68 2.60
C THR A 180 -10.10 0.64 1.54
N CYS A 181 -10.64 -0.57 1.74
CA CYS A 181 -10.58 -1.63 0.76
C CYS A 181 -11.65 -1.40 -0.32
N VAL A 182 -11.20 -1.15 -1.55
CA VAL A 182 -12.11 -0.95 -2.69
C VAL A 182 -12.43 -2.29 -3.31
N ASN A 183 -13.62 -2.78 -3.01
CA ASN A 183 -14.19 -4.03 -3.48
C ASN A 183 -15.26 -3.78 -4.56
N ASN A 184 -16.00 -4.81 -4.98
CA ASN A 184 -17.03 -4.71 -6.01
C ASN A 184 -18.21 -3.80 -5.62
N LEU A 185 -18.47 -3.58 -4.33
CA LEU A 185 -19.54 -2.72 -3.84
C LEU A 185 -19.08 -1.27 -3.71
N THR A 186 -17.99 -1.03 -2.98
CA THR A 186 -17.41 0.31 -2.80
C THR A 186 -16.91 0.89 -4.13
N GLY A 187 -16.33 0.07 -5.01
CA GLY A 187 -15.84 0.50 -6.32
C GLY A 187 -16.92 1.04 -7.26
N ARG A 188 -18.19 0.72 -7.02
CA ARG A 188 -19.35 1.25 -7.79
C ARG A 188 -19.93 2.52 -7.20
N ASN A 189 -19.53 2.91 -5.98
CA ASN A 189 -20.09 4.02 -5.23
C ASN A 189 -19.00 5.02 -4.75
N PRO A 190 -18.14 5.52 -5.67
CA PRO A 190 -16.95 6.28 -5.30
C PRO A 190 -17.22 7.54 -4.48
N LEU A 191 -18.20 8.34 -4.90
CA LEU A 191 -18.50 9.62 -4.22
C LEU A 191 -19.19 9.40 -2.87
N GLU A 192 -20.00 8.36 -2.73
CA GLU A 192 -20.61 8.01 -1.46
C GLU A 192 -19.53 7.60 -0.43
N VAL A 193 -18.57 6.77 -0.86
CA VAL A 193 -17.42 6.38 -0.02
C VAL A 193 -16.57 7.60 0.33
N TYR A 194 -16.19 8.40 -0.66
CA TYR A 194 -15.31 9.55 -0.44
C TYR A 194 -15.94 10.59 0.48
N ARG A 195 -17.18 10.99 0.21
CA ARG A 195 -17.89 11.99 1.01
C ARG A 195 -18.13 11.50 2.43
N PHE A 196 -18.47 10.24 2.62
CA PHE A 196 -18.57 9.64 3.95
C PHE A 196 -17.25 9.76 4.72
N LEU A 197 -16.12 9.41 4.10
CA LEU A 197 -14.81 9.51 4.75
C LEU A 197 -14.41 10.96 5.04
N ARG A 198 -14.77 11.90 4.16
CA ARG A 198 -14.49 13.32 4.32
C ARG A 198 -15.40 13.98 5.37
N ASP A 199 -16.71 13.78 5.27
CA ASP A 199 -17.69 14.58 5.98
C ASP A 199 -18.10 13.97 7.34
N GLU A 200 -18.23 12.63 7.41
CA GLU A 200 -18.66 11.92 8.62
C GLU A 200 -17.46 11.41 9.43
N VAL A 201 -16.52 10.71 8.79
CA VAL A 201 -15.29 10.25 9.45
C VAL A 201 -14.32 11.41 9.68
N ARG A 202 -14.37 12.43 8.85
CA ARG A 202 -13.47 13.61 8.86
C ARG A 202 -12.00 13.18 8.81
N SER A 203 -11.72 12.21 7.92
CA SER A 203 -10.38 11.66 7.75
C SER A 203 -9.46 12.68 7.07
N PRO A 204 -8.34 13.08 7.69
CA PRO A 204 -7.40 14.00 7.06
C PRO A 204 -6.54 13.33 5.98
N GLN A 205 -6.43 11.99 6.03
CA GLN A 205 -5.63 11.20 5.11
C GLN A 205 -6.40 9.94 4.69
N MET A 206 -6.50 9.71 3.39
CA MET A 206 -7.23 8.58 2.82
C MET A 206 -6.34 7.72 1.95
N GLN A 207 -6.37 6.41 2.21
CA GLN A 207 -5.73 5.40 1.39
C GLN A 207 -6.78 4.44 0.84
N PHE A 208 -6.81 4.27 -0.47
CA PHE A 208 -7.69 3.34 -1.16
C PHE A 208 -6.86 2.14 -1.64
N ILE A 209 -7.31 0.92 -1.36
CA ILE A 209 -6.62 -0.31 -1.75
C ILE A 209 -7.55 -1.15 -2.60
N PRO A 210 -7.27 -1.35 -3.90
CA PRO A 210 -8.11 -2.21 -4.74
C PRO A 210 -7.99 -3.66 -4.31
N ILE A 211 -9.11 -4.31 -4.04
CA ILE A 211 -9.15 -5.74 -3.73
C ILE A 211 -9.16 -6.53 -5.03
N VAL A 212 -8.11 -7.31 -5.21
CA VAL A 212 -7.93 -8.21 -6.35
C VAL A 212 -7.35 -9.52 -5.82
N GLU A 213 -8.17 -10.57 -5.78
CA GLU A 213 -7.77 -11.89 -5.29
C GLU A 213 -8.22 -12.98 -6.27
N GLN A 214 -7.32 -13.89 -6.58
CA GLN A 214 -7.64 -15.11 -7.31
C GLN A 214 -8.34 -16.08 -6.35
N LYS A 215 -9.20 -16.98 -6.83
CA LYS A 215 -9.92 -17.93 -5.98
C LYS A 215 -9.02 -18.85 -5.13
N THR A 216 -7.76 -18.95 -5.51
CA THR A 216 -6.74 -19.75 -4.80
C THR A 216 -5.88 -18.92 -3.83
N PHE A 217 -6.18 -17.62 -3.65
CA PHE A 217 -5.33 -16.68 -2.90
C PHE A 217 -4.97 -17.11 -1.48
N ARG A 218 -5.79 -17.96 -0.88
CA ARG A 218 -5.59 -18.46 0.49
C ARG A 218 -4.50 -19.50 0.59
N THR A 219 -4.25 -20.23 -0.49
CA THR A 219 -3.32 -21.39 -0.51
C THR A 219 -2.20 -21.24 -1.52
N THR A 220 -2.34 -20.35 -2.50
CA THR A 220 -1.41 -20.21 -3.62
C THR A 220 -0.80 -18.81 -3.61
N ALA A 221 0.53 -18.74 -3.62
CA ALA A 221 1.25 -17.48 -3.68
C ALA A 221 0.93 -16.70 -4.97
N PRO A 222 0.89 -15.37 -4.93
CA PRO A 222 0.73 -14.56 -6.13
C PRO A 222 1.82 -14.86 -7.17
N GLN A 223 1.50 -14.80 -8.44
CA GLN A 223 2.40 -15.01 -9.58
C GLN A 223 2.91 -16.46 -9.78
N THR A 224 2.36 -17.43 -9.09
CA THR A 224 2.70 -18.85 -9.30
C THR A 224 1.97 -19.51 -10.46
N TRP A 225 1.05 -18.79 -11.10
CA TRP A 225 0.34 -19.30 -12.27
C TRP A 225 1.29 -19.46 -13.47
N GLU A 226 1.28 -20.65 -14.02
CA GLU A 226 1.99 -20.91 -15.26
C GLU A 226 1.50 -19.96 -16.38
N PRO A 227 2.41 -19.42 -17.20
CA PRO A 227 2.01 -18.48 -18.25
C PRO A 227 0.86 -18.99 -19.13
N ASN A 228 0.77 -20.27 -19.40
CA ASN A 228 -0.28 -20.85 -20.25
C ASN A 228 -1.68 -20.85 -19.60
N GLU A 229 -1.77 -20.75 -18.27
CA GLU A 229 -3.01 -20.71 -17.51
C GLU A 229 -3.58 -19.29 -17.41
N GLN A 230 -2.76 -18.29 -17.68
CA GLN A 230 -3.17 -16.90 -17.60
C GLN A 230 -4.16 -16.52 -18.70
N LEU A 231 -5.23 -15.86 -18.31
CA LEU A 231 -6.27 -15.38 -19.23
C LEU A 231 -5.85 -14.08 -19.92
N LYS A 232 -6.34 -13.85 -21.14
CA LYS A 232 -6.11 -12.61 -21.86
C LYS A 232 -6.96 -11.46 -21.30
N GLN A 233 -6.46 -10.26 -21.39
CA GLN A 233 -7.21 -9.05 -21.08
C GLN A 233 -8.50 -9.01 -21.87
N GLY A 234 -9.64 -8.82 -21.18
CA GLY A 234 -10.98 -8.81 -21.74
C GLY A 234 -11.70 -10.16 -21.70
N ASP A 235 -11.08 -11.24 -21.20
CA ASP A 235 -11.77 -12.52 -20.98
C ASP A 235 -12.86 -12.35 -19.90
N THR A 236 -14.05 -12.86 -20.14
CA THR A 236 -15.20 -12.71 -19.23
C THR A 236 -14.99 -13.39 -17.88
N ARG A 237 -14.11 -14.39 -17.80
CA ARG A 237 -13.72 -15.06 -16.55
C ARG A 237 -12.91 -14.15 -15.62
N LEU A 238 -12.49 -12.98 -16.08
CA LEU A 238 -11.86 -11.92 -15.28
C LEU A 238 -12.88 -10.93 -14.70
N ILE A 239 -14.19 -11.12 -14.94
CA ILE A 239 -15.26 -10.27 -14.40
C ILE A 239 -15.68 -10.82 -13.04
N PRO A 240 -15.59 -10.03 -11.96
CA PRO A 240 -16.04 -10.46 -10.63
C PRO A 240 -17.51 -10.87 -10.65
N GLY A 241 -17.81 -12.05 -10.08
CA GLY A 241 -19.17 -12.61 -10.04
C GLY A 241 -19.63 -13.34 -11.32
N HIS A 242 -18.81 -13.40 -12.38
CA HIS A 242 -19.09 -14.30 -13.50
C HIS A 242 -19.07 -15.77 -13.02
N LYS A 243 -19.95 -16.62 -13.57
CA LYS A 243 -20.09 -18.02 -13.13
C LYS A 243 -18.77 -18.81 -13.17
N ASP A 244 -17.95 -18.57 -14.18
CA ASP A 244 -16.65 -19.22 -14.40
C ASP A 244 -15.47 -18.31 -14.02
N ALA A 245 -15.69 -17.27 -13.20
CA ALA A 245 -14.63 -16.36 -12.80
C ALA A 245 -13.48 -17.08 -12.10
N VAL A 246 -12.25 -16.68 -12.41
CA VAL A 246 -11.02 -17.16 -11.74
C VAL A 246 -10.63 -16.29 -10.55
N ILE A 247 -11.30 -15.15 -10.40
CA ILE A 247 -11.12 -14.21 -9.30
C ILE A 247 -12.34 -14.26 -8.37
N GLU A 248 -12.14 -13.79 -7.15
CA GLU A 248 -13.19 -13.75 -6.14
C GLU A 248 -14.29 -12.74 -6.49
N PRO A 249 -15.57 -13.01 -6.14
CA PRO A 249 -16.70 -12.15 -6.50
C PRO A 249 -16.64 -10.77 -5.81
N PHE A 250 -15.93 -10.64 -4.72
CA PHE A 250 -15.74 -9.36 -4.03
C PHE A 250 -14.67 -8.45 -4.65
N CYS A 251 -13.91 -8.91 -5.64
CA CYS A 251 -12.89 -8.11 -6.30
C CYS A 251 -13.49 -6.87 -6.98
N VAL A 252 -12.74 -5.77 -7.00
CA VAL A 252 -13.09 -4.62 -7.84
C VAL A 252 -12.78 -4.96 -9.31
N ALA A 253 -13.70 -4.66 -10.23
CA ALA A 253 -13.43 -4.77 -11.64
C ALA A 253 -12.44 -3.67 -12.10
N ASP A 254 -11.62 -3.94 -13.12
CA ASP A 254 -10.56 -3.03 -13.56
C ASP A 254 -11.09 -1.65 -14.00
N GLU A 255 -12.15 -1.60 -14.81
CA GLU A 255 -12.78 -0.33 -15.19
C GLU A 255 -13.46 0.39 -14.02
N ALA A 256 -14.05 -0.37 -13.09
CA ALA A 256 -14.66 0.21 -11.89
C ALA A 256 -13.61 0.88 -11.03
N TRP A 257 -12.41 0.29 -10.91
CA TRP A 257 -11.28 0.91 -10.23
C TRP A 257 -10.89 2.26 -10.84
N GLY A 258 -10.70 2.31 -12.16
CA GLY A 258 -10.40 3.56 -12.86
C GLY A 258 -11.48 4.62 -12.68
N ASN A 259 -12.76 4.24 -12.81
CA ASN A 259 -13.90 5.14 -12.58
C ASN A 259 -13.97 5.63 -11.13
N PHE A 260 -13.69 4.75 -10.16
CA PHE A 260 -13.62 5.09 -8.73
C PHE A 260 -12.60 6.21 -8.48
N LEU A 261 -11.38 6.04 -8.96
CA LEU A 261 -10.33 7.04 -8.80
C LEU A 261 -10.67 8.37 -9.50
N ILE A 262 -11.20 8.30 -10.73
CA ILE A 262 -11.59 9.50 -11.51
C ILE A 262 -12.67 10.30 -10.81
N ALA A 263 -13.72 9.63 -10.33
CA ALA A 263 -14.83 10.32 -9.67
C ALA A 263 -14.37 11.05 -8.40
N ILE A 264 -13.53 10.39 -7.58
CA ILE A 264 -12.97 11.01 -6.37
C ILE A 264 -11.99 12.12 -6.73
N PHE A 265 -11.12 11.92 -7.73
CA PHE A 265 -10.17 12.94 -8.16
C PHE A 265 -10.88 14.23 -8.61
N ASN A 266 -11.96 14.11 -9.37
CA ASN A 266 -12.73 15.28 -9.83
C ASN A 266 -13.35 16.05 -8.66
N GLU A 267 -13.85 15.37 -7.65
CA GLU A 267 -14.37 16.00 -6.43
C GLU A 267 -13.22 16.66 -5.62
N TRP A 268 -12.16 15.90 -5.40
CA TRP A 268 -11.00 16.32 -4.61
C TRP A 268 -10.29 17.54 -5.19
N VAL A 269 -10.05 17.56 -6.51
CA VAL A 269 -9.33 18.67 -7.15
C VAL A 269 -10.11 19.99 -7.12
N LEU A 270 -11.43 19.92 -7.06
CA LEU A 270 -12.30 21.10 -7.01
C LEU A 270 -12.51 21.65 -5.59
N HIS A 271 -12.48 20.79 -4.57
CA HIS A 271 -12.95 21.16 -3.24
C HIS A 271 -11.93 20.91 -2.13
N ASP A 272 -11.04 19.91 -2.27
CA ASP A 272 -10.34 19.34 -1.14
C ASP A 272 -8.80 19.34 -1.29
N ILE A 273 -8.27 19.77 -2.45
CA ILE A 273 -6.81 19.83 -2.67
C ILE A 273 -6.15 20.75 -1.62
N GLY A 274 -5.10 20.24 -0.98
CA GLY A 274 -4.41 20.90 0.12
C GLY A 274 -5.07 20.77 1.50
N ASN A 275 -6.31 20.24 1.59
CA ASN A 275 -7.04 20.02 2.84
C ASN A 275 -7.18 18.55 3.19
N VAL A 276 -7.43 17.70 2.20
CA VAL A 276 -7.56 16.24 2.35
C VAL A 276 -6.45 15.55 1.56
N PHE A 277 -5.62 14.79 2.26
CA PHE A 277 -4.56 14.00 1.64
C PHE A 277 -5.14 12.70 1.07
N VAL A 278 -5.14 12.54 -0.26
CA VAL A 278 -5.48 11.27 -0.91
C VAL A 278 -4.22 10.67 -1.51
N GLN A 279 -3.78 9.55 -0.95
CA GLN A 279 -2.46 8.98 -1.17
C GLN A 279 -2.09 8.82 -2.66
N TYR A 280 -2.98 8.31 -3.49
CA TYR A 280 -2.71 8.13 -4.92
C TYR A 280 -2.60 9.45 -5.70
N PHE A 281 -3.35 10.47 -5.28
CA PHE A 281 -3.34 11.76 -5.99
C PHE A 281 -2.06 12.52 -5.66
N GLU A 282 -1.68 12.58 -4.40
CA GLU A 282 -0.43 13.20 -3.97
C GLU A 282 0.80 12.49 -4.55
N ALA A 283 0.80 11.14 -4.56
CA ALA A 283 1.85 10.36 -5.19
C ALA A 283 1.92 10.59 -6.71
N SER A 284 0.79 10.86 -7.37
CA SER A 284 0.77 11.23 -8.78
C SER A 284 1.38 12.60 -9.01
N ILE A 285 1.06 13.60 -8.19
CA ILE A 285 1.66 14.94 -8.27
C ILE A 285 3.20 14.84 -8.20
N GLU A 286 3.72 14.12 -7.20
CA GLU A 286 5.16 13.87 -7.07
C GLU A 286 5.78 13.23 -8.33
N THR A 287 5.06 12.25 -8.90
CA THR A 287 5.53 11.52 -10.09
C THR A 287 5.54 12.39 -11.34
N TRP A 288 4.52 13.22 -11.57
CA TRP A 288 4.49 14.18 -12.70
C TRP A 288 5.57 15.25 -12.57
N MET A 289 5.98 15.59 -11.35
CA MET A 289 7.11 16.48 -11.04
C MET A 289 8.48 15.83 -11.32
N GLY A 290 8.51 14.55 -11.70
CA GLY A 290 9.75 13.81 -11.95
C GLY A 290 10.39 13.19 -10.71
N ARG A 291 9.68 13.18 -9.58
CA ARG A 291 10.14 12.48 -8.38
C ARG A 291 9.80 11.00 -8.44
N LYS A 292 10.54 10.18 -7.69
CA LYS A 292 10.21 8.75 -7.56
C LYS A 292 8.90 8.60 -6.83
N ASN A 293 8.01 7.75 -7.38
CA ASN A 293 6.74 7.47 -6.72
C ASN A 293 7.00 6.89 -5.32
N PRO A 294 6.41 7.45 -4.25
CA PRO A 294 6.61 6.98 -2.88
C PRO A 294 5.94 5.62 -2.63
N LEU A 295 4.91 5.27 -3.41
CA LEU A 295 4.16 4.04 -3.25
C LEU A 295 4.88 2.88 -3.93
N CYS A 296 5.12 1.78 -3.20
CA CYS A 296 5.76 0.59 -3.76
C CYS A 296 4.95 -0.01 -4.91
N THR A 297 3.61 0.08 -4.87
CA THR A 297 2.72 -0.41 -5.93
C THR A 297 2.96 0.29 -7.26
N LEU A 298 3.20 1.60 -7.25
CA LEU A 298 3.43 2.41 -8.45
C LEU A 298 4.92 2.74 -8.69
N GLY A 299 5.81 2.34 -7.80
CA GLY A 299 7.25 2.53 -7.95
C GLY A 299 7.89 1.54 -8.93
N GLU A 300 9.08 1.86 -9.43
CA GLU A 300 9.85 1.06 -10.40
C GLU A 300 10.26 -0.30 -9.85
N ILE A 301 10.63 -0.37 -8.58
CA ILE A 301 11.08 -1.58 -7.90
C ILE A 301 10.20 -1.91 -6.71
N CYS A 302 10.10 -3.20 -6.41
CA CYS A 302 9.35 -3.79 -5.30
C CYS A 302 10.31 -4.17 -4.15
N GLY A 303 9.80 -4.86 -3.11
CA GLY A 303 10.62 -5.45 -2.06
C GLY A 303 11.32 -4.46 -1.12
N LYS A 304 10.83 -3.22 -1.02
CA LYS A 304 11.33 -2.22 -0.06
C LYS A 304 10.69 -2.34 1.32
N GLY A 305 9.50 -2.94 1.40
CA GLY A 305 8.79 -3.21 2.64
C GLY A 305 8.73 -4.72 2.86
N LEU A 306 9.49 -5.20 3.81
CA LEU A 306 9.48 -6.59 4.26
C LEU A 306 8.28 -6.84 5.18
N ALA A 307 7.86 -8.09 5.33
CA ALA A 307 6.96 -8.48 6.41
C ALA A 307 7.69 -9.41 7.38
N MET A 308 7.42 -9.27 8.67
CA MET A 308 8.03 -10.12 9.70
C MET A 308 6.96 -10.75 10.58
N GLU A 309 7.01 -12.06 10.69
CA GLU A 309 6.10 -12.89 11.48
C GLU A 309 6.54 -12.99 12.96
N PRO A 310 5.65 -13.43 13.88
CA PRO A 310 5.93 -13.47 15.32
C PRO A 310 7.17 -14.28 15.71
N ASN A 311 7.52 -15.30 14.94
CA ASN A 311 8.68 -16.16 15.18
C ASN A 311 10.00 -15.60 14.62
N GLY A 312 10.00 -14.34 14.14
CA GLY A 312 11.15 -13.71 13.53
C GLY A 312 11.41 -14.04 12.07
N ASP A 313 10.54 -14.81 11.42
CA ASP A 313 10.62 -15.09 9.99
C ASP A 313 10.34 -13.82 9.18
N VAL A 314 11.20 -13.55 8.20
CA VAL A 314 11.12 -12.38 7.33
C VAL A 314 10.75 -12.79 5.92
N PHE A 315 9.78 -12.11 5.34
CA PHE A 315 9.26 -12.33 3.99
C PHE A 315 9.52 -11.13 3.08
N ALA A 316 9.62 -11.40 1.79
CA ALA A 316 9.98 -10.41 0.79
C ALA A 316 9.02 -9.21 0.71
N CYS A 317 7.75 -9.39 1.06
CA CYS A 317 6.72 -8.36 1.04
C CYS A 317 5.50 -8.82 1.82
N ASP A 318 4.68 -7.90 2.30
CA ASP A 318 3.42 -8.16 3.00
C ASP A 318 2.41 -8.99 2.19
N HIS A 319 2.31 -8.75 0.89
CA HIS A 319 1.48 -9.56 -0.01
C HIS A 319 2.06 -10.94 -0.32
N TYR A 320 3.31 -11.19 0.02
CA TYR A 320 4.06 -12.41 -0.31
C TYR A 320 4.50 -13.15 0.95
N VAL A 321 3.64 -13.18 1.97
CA VAL A 321 3.85 -14.00 3.17
C VAL A 321 3.42 -15.43 2.85
N TYR A 322 4.31 -16.14 2.14
CA TYR A 322 4.20 -17.53 1.72
C TYR A 322 5.57 -18.20 1.85
N PRO A 323 5.64 -19.51 2.12
CA PRO A 323 6.92 -20.21 2.32
C PRO A 323 7.97 -19.92 1.23
N GLU A 324 7.55 -19.83 -0.04
CA GLU A 324 8.42 -19.61 -1.20
C GLU A 324 9.08 -18.22 -1.22
N TYR A 325 8.53 -17.27 -0.47
CA TYR A 325 9.00 -15.88 -0.40
C TYR A 325 9.63 -15.52 0.94
N LYS A 326 9.94 -16.53 1.77
CA LYS A 326 10.70 -16.35 3.00
C LYS A 326 12.15 -15.98 2.66
N VAL A 327 12.62 -14.86 3.20
CA VAL A 327 13.98 -14.34 2.98
C VAL A 327 14.96 -14.86 4.02
N GLY A 328 14.49 -15.08 5.26
CA GLY A 328 15.30 -15.60 6.35
C GLY A 328 14.63 -15.43 7.71
N ASN A 329 15.42 -15.44 8.79
CA ASN A 329 14.92 -15.27 10.16
C ASN A 329 15.90 -14.41 10.99
N ILE A 330 15.38 -13.47 11.78
CA ILE A 330 16.19 -12.49 12.54
C ILE A 330 17.01 -13.10 13.68
N HIS A 331 16.70 -14.30 14.11
CA HIS A 331 17.50 -15.03 15.12
C HIS A 331 18.77 -15.67 14.54
N HIS A 332 18.81 -15.83 13.19
CA HIS A 332 19.93 -16.46 12.50
C HIS A 332 20.75 -15.47 11.69
N GLU A 333 20.11 -14.43 11.19
CA GLU A 333 20.75 -13.42 10.33
C GLU A 333 20.34 -12.01 10.73
N LYS A 334 21.19 -11.03 10.43
CA LYS A 334 20.86 -9.62 10.69
C LYS A 334 19.77 -9.15 9.72
N LEU A 335 18.80 -8.42 10.23
CA LEU A 335 17.67 -7.90 9.46
C LEU A 335 18.10 -7.04 8.25
N ASP A 336 19.15 -6.26 8.39
CA ASP A 336 19.68 -5.45 7.30
C ASP A 336 20.37 -6.33 6.22
N THR A 337 20.98 -7.44 6.60
CA THR A 337 21.52 -8.43 5.65
C THR A 337 20.40 -9.06 4.84
N LEU A 338 19.31 -9.47 5.50
CA LEU A 338 18.13 -10.01 4.83
C LEU A 338 17.49 -9.00 3.86
N ALA A 339 17.33 -7.75 4.31
CA ALA A 339 16.69 -6.69 3.52
C ALA A 339 17.47 -6.31 2.25
N TYR A 340 18.77 -6.52 2.23
CA TYR A 340 19.66 -6.23 1.09
C TYR A 340 20.25 -7.47 0.43
N SER A 341 19.72 -8.67 0.77
CA SER A 341 20.15 -9.94 0.17
C SER A 341 19.97 -9.98 -1.34
N SER A 342 20.69 -10.87 -2.02
CA SER A 342 20.57 -11.06 -3.48
C SER A 342 19.18 -11.55 -3.87
N GLU A 343 18.56 -12.37 -3.03
CA GLU A 343 17.19 -12.89 -3.19
C GLU A 343 16.19 -11.76 -3.12
N GLN A 344 16.29 -10.87 -2.11
CA GLN A 344 15.41 -9.72 -1.97
C GLN A 344 15.59 -8.72 -3.13
N GLN A 345 16.81 -8.53 -3.60
CA GLN A 345 17.07 -7.70 -4.78
C GLN A 345 16.48 -8.30 -6.06
N LYS A 346 16.61 -9.62 -6.27
CA LYS A 346 15.96 -10.31 -7.40
C LYS A 346 14.45 -10.11 -7.37
N PHE A 347 13.81 -10.32 -6.21
CA PHE A 347 12.38 -10.06 -6.03
C PHE A 347 12.02 -8.62 -6.38
N GLY A 348 12.75 -7.65 -5.87
CA GLY A 348 12.49 -6.23 -6.08
C GLY A 348 12.60 -5.81 -7.55
N PHE A 349 13.69 -6.18 -8.21
CA PHE A 349 13.95 -5.82 -9.61
C PHE A 349 13.12 -6.63 -10.62
N ALA A 350 12.58 -7.78 -10.24
CA ALA A 350 11.67 -8.54 -11.10
C ALA A 350 10.47 -7.69 -11.53
N LYS A 351 10.02 -6.75 -10.71
CA LYS A 351 8.91 -5.87 -11.04
C LYS A 351 9.11 -5.12 -12.35
N SER A 352 10.22 -4.46 -12.55
CA SER A 352 10.51 -3.70 -13.79
C SER A 352 11.02 -4.60 -14.92
N ARG A 353 11.79 -5.66 -14.59
CA ARG A 353 12.41 -6.52 -15.60
C ARG A 353 11.46 -7.48 -16.31
N THR A 354 10.29 -7.74 -15.74
CA THR A 354 9.28 -8.67 -16.29
C THR A 354 8.03 -7.94 -16.84
N LEU A 355 8.16 -6.67 -17.18
CA LEU A 355 7.09 -5.91 -17.82
C LEU A 355 6.86 -6.38 -19.26
N PRO A 356 5.59 -6.64 -19.68
CA PRO A 356 5.28 -6.91 -21.08
C PRO A 356 5.51 -5.67 -21.97
N GLN A 357 5.70 -5.86 -23.27
CA GLN A 357 5.91 -4.77 -24.23
C GLN A 357 4.81 -3.71 -24.19
N GLN A 358 3.55 -4.14 -23.95
CA GLN A 358 2.44 -3.21 -23.74
C GLN A 358 2.69 -2.21 -22.62
N CYS A 359 3.37 -2.61 -21.52
CA CYS A 359 3.74 -1.70 -20.43
C CYS A 359 4.94 -0.83 -20.80
N LEU A 360 5.96 -1.39 -21.45
CA LEU A 360 7.17 -0.66 -21.86
C LEU A 360 6.87 0.45 -22.87
N GLN A 361 5.83 0.27 -23.70
CA GLN A 361 5.37 1.23 -24.72
C GLN A 361 4.23 2.14 -24.22
N CYS A 362 3.85 2.04 -22.95
CA CYS A 362 2.74 2.81 -22.40
C CYS A 362 3.17 4.25 -22.08
N ASP A 363 2.40 5.24 -22.52
CA ASP A 363 2.62 6.67 -22.23
C ASP A 363 2.73 6.97 -20.71
N TYR A 364 2.13 6.11 -19.87
CA TYR A 364 2.09 6.24 -18.40
C TYR A 364 2.94 5.19 -17.68
N GLN A 365 3.90 4.58 -18.37
CA GLN A 365 4.82 3.62 -17.75
C GLN A 365 5.53 4.24 -16.53
N PHE A 366 5.96 5.49 -16.63
CA PHE A 366 6.62 6.26 -15.57
C PHE A 366 5.80 6.41 -14.28
N ALA A 367 4.45 6.36 -14.36
CA ALA A 367 3.55 6.50 -13.22
C ALA A 367 3.04 5.16 -12.68
N CYS A 368 3.13 4.08 -13.47
CA CYS A 368 2.51 2.80 -13.17
C CYS A 368 3.52 1.68 -12.88
N PHE A 369 4.59 1.56 -13.69
CA PHE A 369 5.54 0.45 -13.65
C PHE A 369 4.90 -0.93 -13.52
N GLY A 370 3.72 -1.12 -14.17
CA GLY A 370 2.94 -2.36 -14.13
C GLY A 370 2.22 -2.62 -12.81
N GLU A 371 2.18 -1.65 -11.90
CA GLU A 371 1.55 -1.69 -10.58
C GLU A 371 2.06 -2.88 -9.73
N CYS A 372 1.33 -3.35 -8.72
CA CYS A 372 1.76 -4.43 -7.83
C CYS A 372 1.91 -5.76 -8.59
N PRO A 373 3.07 -6.43 -8.48
CA PRO A 373 3.27 -7.74 -9.10
C PRO A 373 2.21 -8.79 -8.69
N LYS A 374 1.63 -8.69 -7.49
CA LYS A 374 0.53 -9.52 -7.02
C LYS A 374 -0.63 -9.57 -8.01
N ASN A 375 -0.93 -8.44 -8.65
CA ASN A 375 -2.06 -8.29 -9.56
C ASN A 375 -1.70 -8.59 -11.04
N ARG A 376 -0.47 -9.05 -11.33
CA ARG A 376 0.06 -9.26 -12.68
C ARG A 376 -0.11 -10.70 -13.16
N PHE A 377 -1.32 -11.19 -13.16
CA PHE A 377 -1.66 -12.58 -13.47
C PHE A 377 -2.47 -12.77 -14.77
N ILE A 378 -2.53 -11.74 -15.61
CA ILE A 378 -3.21 -11.86 -16.92
C ILE A 378 -2.23 -11.64 -18.08
N ARG A 379 -2.66 -11.96 -19.28
CA ARG A 379 -1.94 -11.70 -20.53
C ARG A 379 -2.45 -10.42 -21.20
N THR A 380 -1.57 -9.79 -21.95
CA THR A 380 -1.97 -8.75 -22.90
C THR A 380 -2.91 -9.32 -23.96
N ARG A 381 -3.57 -8.45 -24.73
CA ARG A 381 -4.39 -8.89 -25.89
C ARG A 381 -3.56 -9.65 -26.92
N GLN A 382 -2.27 -9.32 -27.07
CA GLN A 382 -1.32 -9.98 -27.95
C GLN A 382 -0.82 -11.32 -27.39
N GLY A 383 -1.08 -11.60 -26.10
CA GLY A 383 -0.76 -12.87 -25.47
C GLY A 383 0.51 -12.88 -24.61
N GLU A 384 1.17 -11.73 -24.38
CA GLU A 384 2.31 -11.64 -23.47
C GLU A 384 1.84 -11.79 -22.02
N PRO A 385 2.51 -12.58 -21.17
CA PRO A 385 2.14 -12.77 -19.77
C PRO A 385 2.54 -11.56 -18.91
N GLY A 386 2.00 -11.51 -17.68
CA GLY A 386 2.43 -10.56 -16.64
C GLY A 386 1.83 -9.16 -16.77
N LEU A 387 0.70 -9.02 -17.46
CA LEU A 387 -0.08 -7.80 -17.43
C LEU A 387 -0.86 -7.72 -16.11
N ASN A 388 -0.93 -6.52 -15.56
CA ASN A 388 -1.73 -6.26 -14.36
C ASN A 388 -3.23 -6.31 -14.66
N TYR A 389 -4.00 -6.98 -13.81
CA TYR A 389 -5.45 -7.09 -13.92
C TYR A 389 -6.14 -5.71 -13.98
N LEU A 390 -5.66 -4.73 -13.20
CA LEU A 390 -6.20 -3.36 -13.15
C LEU A 390 -5.65 -2.42 -14.24
N CYS A 391 -4.93 -2.94 -15.23
CA CYS A 391 -4.24 -2.13 -16.25
C CYS A 391 -5.15 -1.13 -16.97
N ALA A 392 -6.35 -1.54 -17.38
CA ALA A 392 -7.29 -0.65 -18.08
C ALA A 392 -7.76 0.49 -17.19
N GLY A 393 -8.08 0.20 -15.92
CA GLY A 393 -8.47 1.19 -14.94
C GLY A 393 -7.37 2.21 -14.63
N TRP A 394 -6.14 1.75 -14.41
CA TRP A 394 -4.99 2.63 -14.19
C TRP A 394 -4.70 3.52 -15.39
N LYS A 395 -4.69 2.96 -16.60
CA LYS A 395 -4.47 3.73 -17.82
C LYS A 395 -5.55 4.81 -18.00
N LYS A 396 -6.82 4.45 -17.74
CA LYS A 396 -7.96 5.38 -17.79
C LYS A 396 -7.77 6.52 -16.77
N PHE A 397 -7.41 6.21 -15.54
CA PHE A 397 -7.15 7.21 -14.50
C PHE A 397 -6.00 8.15 -14.88
N PHE A 398 -4.82 7.63 -15.22
CA PHE A 398 -3.68 8.47 -15.59
C PHE A 398 -3.95 9.34 -16.82
N THR A 399 -4.68 8.80 -17.81
CA THR A 399 -5.10 9.60 -18.98
C THR A 399 -5.99 10.77 -18.57
N HIS A 400 -6.92 10.53 -17.64
CA HIS A 400 -7.85 11.56 -17.17
C HIS A 400 -7.16 12.67 -16.38
N VAL A 401 -6.24 12.31 -15.49
CA VAL A 401 -5.62 13.29 -14.58
C VAL A 401 -4.44 14.04 -15.19
N ASP A 402 -3.89 13.61 -16.32
CA ASP A 402 -2.64 14.11 -16.90
C ASP A 402 -2.64 15.64 -17.10
N GLN A 403 -3.70 16.18 -17.71
CA GLN A 403 -3.84 17.61 -17.91
C GLN A 403 -3.98 18.37 -16.58
N SER A 404 -4.76 17.84 -15.66
CA SER A 404 -4.98 18.45 -14.34
C SER A 404 -3.69 18.46 -13.51
N MET A 405 -2.89 17.39 -13.55
CA MET A 405 -1.58 17.33 -12.88
C MET A 405 -0.65 18.42 -13.42
N ALA A 406 -0.57 18.59 -14.74
CA ALA A 406 0.22 19.65 -15.36
C ALA A 406 -0.26 21.05 -14.94
N TYR A 407 -1.56 21.27 -14.84
CA TYR A 407 -2.14 22.53 -14.38
C TYR A 407 -1.79 22.81 -12.91
N ILE A 408 -2.00 21.83 -12.01
CA ILE A 408 -1.70 21.96 -10.58
C ILE A 408 -0.21 22.31 -10.38
N LEU A 409 0.69 21.60 -11.04
CA LEU A 409 2.12 21.83 -10.92
C LEU A 409 2.52 23.25 -11.36
N ARG A 410 2.03 23.72 -12.51
CA ARG A 410 2.31 25.07 -12.98
C ARG A 410 1.73 26.15 -12.07
N ALA A 411 0.50 25.95 -11.59
CA ALA A 411 -0.15 26.88 -10.65
C ALA A 411 0.62 27.00 -9.33
N THR A 412 1.34 25.96 -8.93
CA THR A 412 2.19 25.94 -7.73
C THR A 412 3.67 26.22 -8.00
N GLY A 413 4.02 26.64 -9.23
CA GLY A 413 5.40 26.99 -9.62
C GLY A 413 6.36 25.78 -9.74
N ASN A 414 5.82 24.59 -9.88
CA ASN A 414 6.60 23.35 -10.01
C ASN A 414 6.76 22.92 -11.48
N PRO A 415 7.87 22.24 -11.84
CA PRO A 415 8.09 21.74 -13.20
C PRO A 415 7.16 20.56 -13.51
N VAL A 416 6.73 20.47 -14.77
CA VAL A 416 6.00 19.30 -15.30
C VAL A 416 6.97 18.45 -16.10
N VAL A 417 7.52 17.43 -15.49
CA VAL A 417 8.57 16.57 -16.08
C VAL A 417 7.98 15.45 -16.94
N HIS A 418 6.88 14.87 -16.50
CA HIS A 418 6.25 13.71 -17.15
C HIS A 418 4.83 14.03 -17.67
N GLY A 419 4.28 13.11 -18.45
CA GLY A 419 2.95 13.20 -19.06
C GLY A 419 2.95 13.90 -20.42
N LYS A 420 1.80 13.87 -21.08
CA LYS A 420 1.61 14.46 -22.44
C LYS A 420 1.68 15.99 -22.45
N TYR A 421 1.51 16.59 -21.29
CA TYR A 421 1.56 18.06 -21.09
C TYR A 421 2.87 18.50 -20.42
N SER A 422 3.93 17.67 -20.50
CA SER A 422 5.24 18.01 -19.94
C SER A 422 5.85 19.26 -20.61
N ASP A 423 6.68 19.98 -19.87
CA ASP A 423 7.32 21.21 -20.36
C ASP A 423 8.20 20.96 -21.57
N GLN A 424 8.82 19.78 -21.68
CA GLN A 424 9.61 19.35 -22.84
C GLN A 424 8.74 19.19 -24.10
N ILE A 425 7.61 18.50 -23.99
CA ILE A 425 6.69 18.27 -25.12
C ILE A 425 6.12 19.58 -25.63
N LEU A 426 5.70 20.48 -24.72
CA LEU A 426 5.14 21.79 -25.11
C LEU A 426 6.18 22.66 -25.80
N ARG A 427 7.45 22.66 -25.36
CA ARG A 427 8.54 23.38 -26.05
C ARG A 427 8.79 22.82 -27.45
N GLN A 428 8.78 21.48 -27.61
CA GLN A 428 8.95 20.86 -28.94
C GLN A 428 7.81 21.23 -29.89
N GLN A 429 6.56 21.23 -29.41
CA GLN A 429 5.39 21.65 -30.20
C GLN A 429 5.47 23.11 -30.61
N ALA A 430 5.86 24.00 -29.69
CA ALA A 430 6.06 25.42 -29.95
C ALA A 430 7.13 25.65 -31.04
N THR A 431 8.26 24.93 -30.95
CA THR A 431 9.35 25.02 -31.95
C THR A 431 8.89 24.52 -33.32
N GLN A 432 8.17 23.41 -33.37
CA GLN A 432 7.60 22.88 -34.63
C GLN A 432 6.61 23.84 -35.26
N THR A 433 5.74 24.47 -34.48
CA THR A 433 4.78 25.47 -34.94
C THR A 433 5.51 26.70 -35.49
N GLN A 434 6.56 27.17 -34.81
CA GLN A 434 7.37 28.30 -35.26
C GLN A 434 8.09 27.97 -36.58
N THR A 435 8.67 26.78 -36.72
CA THR A 435 9.36 26.34 -37.95
C THR A 435 8.36 26.23 -39.11
N VAL A 436 7.11 25.79 -38.87
CA VAL A 436 6.06 25.75 -39.91
C VAL A 436 5.62 27.14 -40.34
N PHE A 437 5.60 28.13 -39.42
CA PHE A 437 5.32 29.52 -39.78
C PHE A 437 6.48 30.15 -40.58
N GLU A 438 7.73 29.93 -40.16
CA GLU A 438 8.91 30.46 -40.85
C GLU A 438 9.15 29.86 -42.25
N THR A 439 8.65 28.65 -42.50
CA THR A 439 8.76 28.00 -43.82
C THR A 439 7.60 28.31 -44.78
N LYS A 440 6.54 29.01 -44.30
CA LYS A 440 5.38 29.40 -45.12
C LYS A 440 5.29 30.88 -45.45
N PHE A 441 6.25 31.65 -45.02
CA PHE A 441 6.46 33.07 -45.37
C PHE A 441 7.89 33.23 -45.88
#